data_0fdd20268cf795ba4997f85bfae700c7
#
_entry.id   0fdd20268cf795ba4997f85bfae700c7
#
_cell.length_a   1.000
_cell.length_b   1.000
_cell.length_c   1.000
_cell.angle_alpha   90.00
_cell.angle_beta   90.00
_cell.angle_gamma   90.00
#
_symmetry.space_group_name_H-M   'P 1'
#
loop_
_entity.id
_entity.type
_entity.pdbx_description
1 polymer ?
#
loop_
_entity_poly.entity_id
_entity_poly.type
_entity_poly.pdbx_seq_one_letter_code
_entity_poly.pdbx_strand_id
1 'polypeptide(L)'
;MPAINREKTNYPGVFYILGISSELNKPEKIFYIRYRKDNKLIEEKAGKQYKDNMTPAKANQLRMQKITGQKLSNIQKRKEIVTQNKWTIEKLWDEYKERNTSSDNFTRDNRRFKKHLKPEFGKLQTKEITQEQVDKFRKGKSETLALATVKNMLAILQIIINFGVNNSLCKPLEFKIKMPKVDNIKTEDLSDNQFIKLIKAIDEDPDQEIADVMRLALYTGMRRGEILNLKWEDVDFKKKFIFIKNPKGGKSIHIPMNSKAYSVLKNHPKTKNEYVF
;
A
#
# COMPACT_ATOMS: atom_id res chain seq x y z
N MET A 1 7.98 -28.74 -42.38
CA MET A 1 6.89 -27.75 -42.58
C MET A 1 7.12 -27.13 -43.95
N PRO A 2 6.08 -26.98 -44.82
CA PRO A 2 6.26 -26.34 -46.12
C PRO A 2 6.77 -24.92 -45.94
N ALA A 3 7.71 -24.49 -46.80
CA ALA A 3 8.27 -23.13 -46.75
C ALA A 3 7.14 -22.14 -47.06
N ILE A 4 6.83 -21.30 -46.07
CA ILE A 4 5.80 -20.24 -46.24
C ILE A 4 6.39 -19.23 -47.22
N ASN A 5 5.75 -19.10 -48.39
CA ASN A 5 6.19 -18.19 -49.45
C ASN A 5 6.02 -16.74 -48.93
N ARG A 6 7.15 -16.00 -48.83
CA ARG A 6 7.21 -14.64 -48.30
C ARG A 6 7.43 -13.65 -49.43
N GLU A 7 6.53 -12.72 -49.58
CA GLU A 7 6.63 -11.66 -50.54
C GLU A 7 7.18 -10.39 -49.94
N LYS A 8 8.13 -9.79 -50.62
CA LYS A 8 8.77 -8.53 -50.22
C LYS A 8 7.85 -7.33 -50.53
N THR A 9 7.91 -6.32 -49.72
CA THR A 9 7.25 -5.02 -49.98
C THR A 9 8.33 -4.01 -50.44
N ASN A 10 7.89 -2.81 -50.83
CA ASN A 10 8.81 -1.70 -51.18
C ASN A 10 9.59 -1.15 -49.97
N TYR A 11 9.29 -1.64 -48.74
CA TYR A 11 9.99 -1.20 -47.54
C TYR A 11 10.98 -2.28 -47.06
N PRO A 12 12.27 -1.95 -46.87
CA PRO A 12 13.27 -2.89 -46.39
C PRO A 12 12.90 -3.47 -45.02
N GLY A 13 12.93 -4.81 -44.92
CA GLY A 13 12.59 -5.51 -43.67
C GLY A 13 11.10 -5.64 -43.41
N VAL A 14 10.23 -5.28 -44.35
CA VAL A 14 8.79 -5.54 -44.33
C VAL A 14 8.43 -6.52 -45.41
N PHE A 15 7.72 -7.59 -45.04
CA PHE A 15 7.26 -8.61 -45.95
C PHE A 15 5.88 -9.11 -45.53
N TYR A 16 5.19 -9.83 -46.39
CA TYR A 16 3.88 -10.42 -46.11
C TYR A 16 3.79 -11.84 -46.56
N ILE A 17 2.83 -12.56 -46.00
CA ILE A 17 2.36 -13.85 -46.46
C ILE A 17 0.87 -13.72 -46.82
N LEU A 18 0.40 -14.50 -47.75
CA LEU A 18 -1.03 -14.60 -48.05
C LEU A 18 -1.70 -15.56 -47.06
N GLY A 19 -2.79 -15.16 -46.48
CA GLY A 19 -3.66 -15.93 -45.62
C GLY A 19 -5.11 -15.73 -46.01
N ILE A 20 -6.04 -16.31 -45.27
CA ILE A 20 -7.49 -16.11 -45.42
C ILE A 20 -8.02 -15.32 -44.22
N SER A 21 -8.75 -14.26 -44.47
CA SER A 21 -9.42 -13.49 -43.44
C SER A 21 -10.54 -14.34 -42.80
N SER A 22 -10.48 -14.48 -41.48
CA SER A 22 -11.54 -15.18 -40.73
C SER A 22 -12.87 -14.43 -40.67
N GLU A 23 -12.86 -13.12 -40.95
CA GLU A 23 -14.07 -12.28 -40.94
C GLU A 23 -14.72 -12.13 -42.30
N LEU A 24 -13.90 -12.06 -43.34
CA LEU A 24 -14.40 -11.79 -44.69
C LEU A 24 -14.30 -13.00 -45.63
N ASN A 25 -13.70 -14.10 -45.19
CA ASN A 25 -13.43 -15.31 -45.97
C ASN A 25 -12.77 -15.05 -47.34
N LYS A 26 -11.91 -14.03 -47.39
CA LYS A 26 -11.19 -13.57 -48.59
C LYS A 26 -9.65 -13.63 -48.34
N PRO A 27 -8.84 -13.75 -49.40
CA PRO A 27 -7.39 -13.65 -49.26
C PRO A 27 -6.99 -12.33 -48.58
N GLU A 28 -6.13 -12.40 -47.54
CA GLU A 28 -5.61 -11.21 -46.84
C GLU A 28 -4.08 -11.29 -46.71
N LYS A 29 -3.43 -10.13 -46.75
CA LYS A 29 -2.00 -10.01 -46.48
C LYS A 29 -1.77 -9.97 -44.99
N ILE A 30 -0.86 -10.80 -44.48
CA ILE A 30 -0.43 -10.82 -43.11
C ILE A 30 1.01 -10.26 -43.10
N PHE A 31 1.20 -9.07 -42.56
CA PHE A 31 2.48 -8.37 -42.59
C PHE A 31 3.38 -8.80 -41.46
N TYR A 32 4.67 -8.93 -41.75
CA TYR A 32 5.77 -9.21 -40.84
C TYR A 32 6.83 -8.15 -40.98
N ILE A 33 7.53 -7.88 -39.90
CA ILE A 33 8.66 -6.96 -39.83
C ILE A 33 9.90 -7.67 -39.31
N ARG A 34 11.05 -7.33 -39.90
CA ARG A 34 12.36 -7.83 -39.51
C ARG A 34 13.28 -6.66 -39.19
N TYR A 35 13.92 -6.70 -38.04
CA TYR A 35 14.85 -5.65 -37.59
C TYR A 35 15.88 -6.21 -36.62
N ARG A 36 17.02 -5.47 -36.45
CA ARG A 36 17.99 -5.77 -35.41
C ARG A 36 17.81 -4.87 -34.21
N LYS A 37 17.90 -5.44 -33.03
CA LYS A 37 17.92 -4.73 -31.75
C LYS A 37 18.84 -5.50 -30.81
N ASP A 38 19.73 -4.80 -30.09
CA ASP A 38 20.69 -5.39 -29.16
C ASP A 38 21.49 -6.58 -29.80
N ASN A 39 21.99 -6.37 -31.00
CA ASN A 39 22.69 -7.36 -31.84
C ASN A 39 21.85 -8.63 -32.19
N LYS A 40 20.58 -8.69 -31.89
CA LYS A 40 19.71 -9.82 -32.21
C LYS A 40 18.79 -9.47 -33.37
N LEU A 41 18.70 -10.39 -34.34
CA LEU A 41 17.75 -10.29 -35.43
C LEU A 41 16.37 -10.71 -34.91
N ILE A 42 15.40 -9.81 -34.99
CA ILE A 42 14.00 -10.06 -34.53
C ILE A 42 13.11 -10.04 -35.75
N GLU A 43 12.28 -11.07 -35.86
CA GLU A 43 11.24 -11.18 -36.85
C GLU A 43 9.91 -11.41 -36.15
N GLU A 44 8.91 -10.57 -36.43
CA GLU A 44 7.61 -10.69 -35.77
C GLU A 44 6.46 -10.18 -36.63
N LYS A 45 5.27 -10.67 -36.34
CA LYS A 45 4.04 -10.24 -37.02
C LYS A 45 3.74 -8.80 -36.68
N ALA A 46 3.52 -7.98 -37.72
CA ALA A 46 3.10 -6.58 -37.59
C ALA A 46 1.57 -6.45 -37.50
N GLY A 47 0.84 -7.21 -38.31
CA GLY A 47 -0.63 -7.20 -38.32
C GLY A 47 -1.22 -7.79 -39.61
N LYS A 48 -2.54 -7.87 -39.63
CA LYS A 48 -3.33 -8.34 -40.75
C LYS A 48 -3.94 -7.19 -41.56
N GLN A 49 -4.10 -7.36 -42.86
CA GLN A 49 -4.60 -6.32 -43.75
C GLN A 49 -5.98 -5.82 -43.35
N TYR A 50 -6.92 -6.68 -43.12
CA TYR A 50 -8.31 -6.30 -42.82
C TYR A 50 -8.52 -6.06 -41.33
N LYS A 51 -8.23 -7.04 -40.51
CA LYS A 51 -8.47 -6.97 -39.04
C LYS A 51 -7.74 -5.82 -38.38
N ASP A 52 -6.46 -5.60 -38.73
CA ASP A 52 -5.60 -4.59 -38.06
C ASP A 52 -5.44 -3.35 -38.96
N ASN A 53 -6.13 -3.25 -40.08
CA ASN A 53 -6.00 -2.20 -41.10
C ASN A 53 -4.53 -1.93 -41.40
N MET A 54 -3.74 -3.01 -41.57
CA MET A 54 -2.28 -2.95 -41.75
C MET A 54 -1.94 -2.75 -43.22
N THR A 55 -1.04 -1.83 -43.48
CA THR A 55 -0.46 -1.55 -44.80
C THR A 55 1.07 -1.67 -44.72
N PRO A 56 1.78 -1.81 -45.87
CA PRO A 56 3.26 -1.82 -45.86
C PRO A 56 3.87 -0.62 -45.18
N ALA A 57 3.30 0.59 -45.38
CA ALA A 57 3.76 1.83 -44.76
C ALA A 57 3.57 1.80 -43.22
N LYS A 58 2.40 1.38 -42.75
CA LYS A 58 2.14 1.24 -41.29
C LYS A 58 3.03 0.18 -40.65
N ALA A 59 3.30 -0.92 -41.35
CA ALA A 59 4.21 -1.96 -40.88
C ALA A 59 5.66 -1.43 -40.77
N ASN A 60 6.11 -0.62 -41.72
CA ASN A 60 7.42 0.05 -41.67
C ASN A 60 7.48 1.06 -40.52
N GLN A 61 6.46 1.88 -40.34
CA GLN A 61 6.38 2.79 -39.21
C GLN A 61 6.47 2.05 -37.86
N LEU A 62 5.73 0.93 -37.71
CA LEU A 62 5.81 0.07 -36.54
C LEU A 62 7.21 -0.50 -36.33
N ARG A 63 7.87 -0.92 -37.42
CA ARG A 63 9.27 -1.40 -37.39
C ARG A 63 10.21 -0.32 -36.85
N MET A 64 10.10 0.90 -37.34
CA MET A 64 10.91 2.02 -36.84
C MET A 64 10.70 2.32 -35.36
N GLN A 65 9.43 2.34 -34.92
CA GLN A 65 9.10 2.54 -33.51
C GLN A 65 9.68 1.46 -32.58
N LYS A 66 9.83 0.23 -33.06
CA LYS A 66 10.43 -0.87 -32.31
C LYS A 66 11.95 -0.78 -32.28
N ILE A 67 12.59 -0.32 -33.36
CA ILE A 67 14.02 -0.05 -33.41
C ILE A 67 14.39 1.07 -32.45
N THR A 68 13.64 2.18 -32.44
CA THR A 68 13.88 3.33 -31.58
C THR A 68 13.48 3.12 -30.12
N GLY A 69 12.86 1.97 -29.78
CA GLY A 69 12.44 1.68 -28.42
C GLY A 69 11.12 2.31 -28.00
N GLN A 70 10.45 3.08 -28.88
CA GLN A 70 9.13 3.66 -28.61
C GLN A 70 8.04 2.60 -28.44
N LYS A 71 8.23 1.42 -29.03
CA LYS A 71 7.35 0.25 -28.85
C LYS A 71 8.16 -1.01 -28.53
N LEU A 72 7.63 -1.80 -27.62
CA LEU A 72 8.21 -3.09 -27.24
C LEU A 72 8.03 -4.14 -28.33
N SER A 73 8.96 -5.10 -28.44
CA SER A 73 8.77 -6.29 -29.26
C SER A 73 7.60 -7.14 -28.76
N ASN A 74 7.05 -7.98 -29.64
CA ASN A 74 5.94 -8.87 -29.25
C ASN A 74 6.36 -9.86 -28.15
N ILE A 75 7.62 -10.27 -28.12
CA ILE A 75 8.20 -11.13 -27.08
C ILE A 75 8.26 -10.37 -25.75
N GLN A 76 8.74 -9.11 -25.75
CA GLN A 76 8.80 -8.28 -24.57
C GLN A 76 7.40 -8.01 -24.01
N LYS A 77 6.43 -7.66 -24.87
CA LYS A 77 5.02 -7.50 -24.45
C LYS A 77 4.44 -8.75 -23.81
N ARG A 78 4.70 -9.95 -24.40
CA ARG A 78 4.24 -11.21 -23.80
C ARG A 78 4.90 -11.46 -22.44
N LYS A 79 6.19 -11.20 -22.28
CA LYS A 79 6.88 -11.33 -21.01
C LYS A 79 6.30 -10.37 -19.96
N GLU A 80 6.03 -9.11 -20.32
CA GLU A 80 5.38 -8.16 -19.40
C GLU A 80 3.99 -8.61 -18.99
N ILE A 81 3.17 -9.09 -19.93
CA ILE A 81 1.83 -9.62 -19.65
C ILE A 81 1.93 -10.82 -18.70
N VAL A 82 2.84 -11.75 -18.93
CA VAL A 82 3.06 -12.92 -18.05
C VAL A 82 3.51 -12.48 -16.66
N THR A 83 4.42 -11.52 -16.57
CA THR A 83 4.92 -10.98 -15.29
C THR A 83 3.80 -10.25 -14.55
N GLN A 84 3.03 -9.40 -15.23
CA GLN A 84 1.89 -8.69 -14.64
C GLN A 84 0.74 -9.62 -14.22
N ASN A 85 0.52 -10.73 -14.93
CA ASN A 85 -0.50 -11.73 -14.59
C ASN A 85 -0.09 -12.61 -13.40
N LYS A 86 1.14 -12.50 -12.90
CA LYS A 86 1.63 -13.29 -11.78
C LYS A 86 1.23 -12.71 -10.42
N TRP A 87 0.96 -11.39 -10.34
CA TRP A 87 0.80 -10.65 -9.11
C TRP A 87 -0.66 -10.43 -8.72
N THR A 88 -1.15 -11.25 -7.78
CA THR A 88 -2.44 -11.05 -7.10
C THR A 88 -2.25 -10.11 -5.90
N ILE A 89 -3.34 -9.57 -5.36
CA ILE A 89 -3.31 -8.73 -4.15
C ILE A 89 -2.68 -9.45 -2.98
N GLU A 90 -2.92 -10.74 -2.81
CA GLU A 90 -2.28 -11.55 -1.76
C GLU A 90 -0.76 -11.63 -1.95
N LYS A 91 -0.29 -11.92 -3.16
CA LYS A 91 1.16 -11.96 -3.45
C LYS A 91 1.83 -10.59 -3.29
N LEU A 92 1.16 -9.53 -3.69
CA LEU A 92 1.64 -8.16 -3.45
C LEU A 92 1.72 -7.85 -1.95
N TRP A 93 0.74 -8.32 -1.16
CA TRP A 93 0.77 -8.18 0.29
C TRP A 93 1.93 -8.93 0.93
N ASP A 94 2.17 -10.19 0.51
CA ASP A 94 3.27 -11.00 1.05
C ASP A 94 4.63 -10.37 0.74
N GLU A 95 4.83 -9.87 -0.47
CA GLU A 95 6.05 -9.15 -0.88
C GLU A 95 6.21 -7.83 -0.10
N TYR A 96 5.12 -7.05 0.07
CA TYR A 96 5.11 -5.85 0.89
C TYR A 96 5.52 -6.15 2.33
N LYS A 97 5.00 -7.25 2.88
CA LYS A 97 5.28 -7.72 4.21
C LYS A 97 6.77 -8.03 4.43
N GLU A 98 7.39 -8.77 3.52
CA GLU A 98 8.81 -9.13 3.62
C GLU A 98 9.72 -7.90 3.71
N ARG A 99 9.33 -6.81 3.02
CA ARG A 99 10.11 -5.56 3.01
C ARG A 99 9.80 -4.60 4.16
N ASN A 100 8.71 -4.82 4.92
CA ASN A 100 8.19 -3.86 5.90
C ASN A 100 7.87 -4.48 7.27
N THR A 101 8.68 -5.42 7.75
CA THR A 101 8.41 -6.29 8.92
C THR A 101 8.45 -5.61 10.29
N SER A 102 8.77 -4.33 10.44
CA SER A 102 9.26 -3.79 11.71
C SER A 102 8.32 -2.89 12.52
N SER A 103 6.98 -2.90 12.34
CA SER A 103 6.10 -2.06 13.15
C SER A 103 4.88 -2.78 13.75
N ASP A 104 4.49 -2.39 14.98
CA ASP A 104 3.24 -2.85 15.63
C ASP A 104 2.00 -2.56 14.79
N ASN A 105 2.02 -1.51 13.98
CA ASN A 105 0.97 -1.18 13.03
C ASN A 105 0.82 -2.30 12.00
N PHE A 106 1.92 -2.92 11.58
CA PHE A 106 1.91 -4.00 10.62
C PHE A 106 1.11 -5.22 11.13
N THR A 107 1.24 -5.59 12.41
CA THR A 107 0.48 -6.71 13.00
C THR A 107 -1.03 -6.48 12.92
N ARG A 108 -1.48 -5.24 13.18
CA ARG A 108 -2.90 -4.85 13.06
C ARG A 108 -3.38 -4.87 11.61
N ASP A 109 -2.56 -4.39 10.70
CA ASP A 109 -2.89 -4.33 9.28
C ASP A 109 -2.90 -5.73 8.65
N ASN A 110 -1.99 -6.61 9.05
CA ASN A 110 -1.97 -8.02 8.65
C ASN A 110 -3.25 -8.76 9.12
N ARG A 111 -3.71 -8.49 10.35
CA ARG A 111 -4.96 -9.04 10.85
C ARG A 111 -6.16 -8.56 10.03
N ARG A 112 -6.22 -7.24 9.71
CA ARG A 112 -7.27 -6.65 8.85
C ARG A 112 -7.23 -7.23 7.44
N PHE A 113 -6.04 -7.32 6.86
CA PHE A 113 -5.86 -7.91 5.53
C PHE A 113 -6.38 -9.34 5.49
N LYS A 114 -5.88 -10.22 6.37
CA LYS A 114 -6.27 -11.63 6.42
C LYS A 114 -7.78 -11.82 6.63
N LYS A 115 -8.37 -11.05 7.55
CA LYS A 115 -9.79 -11.21 7.94
C LYS A 115 -10.75 -10.62 6.89
N HIS A 116 -10.40 -9.51 6.25
CA HIS A 116 -11.37 -8.75 5.48
C HIS A 116 -11.01 -8.57 4.00
N LEU A 117 -9.72 -8.30 3.67
CA LEU A 117 -9.32 -8.00 2.29
C LEU A 117 -8.96 -9.26 1.49
N LYS A 118 -8.25 -10.20 2.11
CA LYS A 118 -7.84 -11.44 1.44
C LYS A 118 -9.01 -12.25 0.90
N PRO A 119 -10.14 -12.45 1.63
CA PRO A 119 -11.28 -13.19 1.09
C PRO A 119 -11.91 -12.55 -0.15
N GLU A 120 -11.94 -11.21 -0.22
CA GLU A 120 -12.61 -10.45 -1.29
C GLU A 120 -11.68 -10.18 -2.48
N PHE A 121 -10.44 -9.76 -2.20
CA PHE A 121 -9.52 -9.24 -3.23
C PHE A 121 -8.26 -10.10 -3.38
N GLY A 122 -7.94 -10.99 -2.44
CA GLY A 122 -6.66 -11.68 -2.37
C GLY A 122 -6.27 -12.41 -3.65
N LYS A 123 -7.22 -13.07 -4.30
CA LYS A 123 -7.01 -13.84 -5.54
C LYS A 123 -7.04 -12.98 -6.80
N LEU A 124 -7.52 -11.74 -6.70
CA LEU A 124 -7.65 -10.84 -7.84
C LEU A 124 -6.32 -10.14 -8.16
N GLN A 125 -6.13 -9.85 -9.43
CA GLN A 125 -5.10 -8.94 -9.91
C GLN A 125 -5.66 -7.51 -9.92
N THR A 126 -4.80 -6.49 -9.89
CA THR A 126 -5.24 -5.08 -9.87
C THR A 126 -6.18 -4.73 -11.04
N LYS A 127 -5.94 -5.29 -12.22
CA LYS A 127 -6.78 -5.08 -13.42
C LYS A 127 -8.18 -5.71 -13.32
N GLU A 128 -8.38 -6.66 -12.41
CA GLU A 128 -9.64 -7.37 -12.18
C GLU A 128 -10.50 -6.71 -11.12
N ILE A 129 -9.92 -5.76 -10.37
CA ILE A 129 -10.64 -5.02 -9.34
C ILE A 129 -11.43 -3.89 -10.01
N THR A 130 -12.74 -3.90 -9.82
CA THR A 130 -13.65 -2.86 -10.32
C THR A 130 -14.04 -1.87 -9.22
N GLN A 131 -14.43 -0.65 -9.62
CA GLN A 131 -14.96 0.34 -8.68
C GLN A 131 -16.19 -0.19 -7.95
N GLU A 132 -17.07 -0.92 -8.65
CA GLU A 132 -18.28 -1.51 -8.08
C GLU A 132 -17.97 -2.50 -6.96
N GLN A 133 -16.98 -3.39 -7.15
CA GLN A 133 -16.54 -4.33 -6.11
C GLN A 133 -16.04 -3.60 -4.86
N VAL A 134 -15.23 -2.55 -5.03
CA VAL A 134 -14.71 -1.76 -3.90
C VAL A 134 -15.84 -1.00 -3.19
N ASP A 135 -16.79 -0.45 -3.93
CA ASP A 135 -17.94 0.25 -3.35
C ASP A 135 -18.90 -0.71 -2.62
N LYS A 136 -19.14 -1.92 -3.16
CA LYS A 136 -19.89 -2.99 -2.50
C LYS A 136 -19.20 -3.44 -1.21
N PHE A 137 -17.89 -3.68 -1.24
CA PHE A 137 -17.10 -3.99 -0.05
C PHE A 137 -17.23 -2.88 1.00
N ARG A 138 -17.05 -1.62 0.60
CA ARG A 138 -17.15 -0.47 1.50
C ARG A 138 -18.54 -0.41 2.17
N LYS A 139 -19.62 -0.49 1.39
CA LYS A 139 -21.00 -0.46 1.93
C LYS A 139 -21.24 -1.61 2.90
N GLY A 140 -20.99 -2.85 2.49
CA GLY A 140 -21.24 -4.02 3.33
C GLY A 140 -20.44 -4.02 4.63
N LYS A 141 -19.18 -3.55 4.60
CA LYS A 141 -18.39 -3.44 5.84
C LYS A 141 -18.83 -2.26 6.71
N SER A 142 -19.40 -1.19 6.14
CA SER A 142 -19.90 -0.04 6.91
C SER A 142 -21.19 -0.35 7.69
N GLU A 143 -21.91 -1.40 7.33
CA GLU A 143 -23.08 -1.84 8.08
C GLU A 143 -22.74 -2.50 9.42
N THR A 144 -21.55 -3.11 9.51
CA THR A 144 -21.15 -3.91 10.69
C THR A 144 -19.93 -3.35 11.42
N LEU A 145 -19.20 -2.41 10.82
CA LEU A 145 -17.94 -1.88 11.36
C LEU A 145 -17.93 -0.36 11.32
N ALA A 146 -17.20 0.25 12.26
CA ALA A 146 -16.98 1.69 12.28
C ALA A 146 -16.32 2.19 10.99
N LEU A 147 -16.76 3.34 10.46
CA LEU A 147 -16.25 3.94 9.22
C LEU A 147 -14.73 4.13 9.22
N ALA A 148 -14.14 4.45 10.39
CA ALA A 148 -12.69 4.54 10.55
C ALA A 148 -11.98 3.21 10.27
N THR A 149 -12.59 2.08 10.68
CA THR A 149 -12.06 0.74 10.42
C THR A 149 -12.13 0.42 8.92
N VAL A 150 -13.26 0.74 8.29
CA VAL A 150 -13.44 0.56 6.83
C VAL A 150 -12.44 1.42 6.05
N LYS A 151 -12.25 2.69 6.45
CA LYS A 151 -11.24 3.58 5.87
C LYS A 151 -9.85 2.97 5.93
N ASN A 152 -9.48 2.41 7.10
CA ASN A 152 -8.17 1.77 7.27
C ASN A 152 -8.00 0.53 6.37
N MET A 153 -9.05 -0.29 6.17
CA MET A 153 -8.98 -1.42 5.25
C MET A 153 -8.76 -0.96 3.80
N LEU A 154 -9.50 0.05 3.34
CA LEU A 154 -9.32 0.60 2.00
C LEU A 154 -7.94 1.25 1.82
N ALA A 155 -7.41 1.88 2.87
CA ALA A 155 -6.04 2.41 2.88
C ALA A 155 -5.00 1.29 2.73
N ILE A 156 -5.18 0.14 3.39
CA ILE A 156 -4.30 -1.03 3.22
C ILE A 156 -4.35 -1.52 1.76
N LEU A 157 -5.54 -1.65 1.18
CA LEU A 157 -5.68 -2.05 -0.22
C LEU A 157 -4.93 -1.09 -1.16
N GLN A 158 -5.07 0.21 -0.93
CA GLN A 158 -4.37 1.24 -1.70
C GLN A 158 -2.84 1.18 -1.53
N ILE A 159 -2.36 0.94 -0.31
CA ILE A 159 -0.93 0.77 -0.01
C ILE A 159 -0.36 -0.43 -0.78
N ILE A 160 -1.05 -1.56 -0.78
CA ILE A 160 -0.63 -2.78 -1.49
C ILE A 160 -0.52 -2.52 -3.00
N ILE A 161 -1.53 -1.87 -3.57
CA ILE A 161 -1.58 -1.56 -5.00
C ILE A 161 -0.46 -0.56 -5.36
N ASN A 162 -0.31 0.51 -4.59
CA ASN A 162 0.74 1.50 -4.82
C ASN A 162 2.14 0.87 -4.71
N PHE A 163 2.35 -0.02 -3.75
CA PHE A 163 3.58 -0.79 -3.63
C PHE A 163 3.85 -1.60 -4.90
N GLY A 164 2.85 -2.31 -5.41
CA GLY A 164 2.96 -3.08 -6.64
C GLY A 164 3.27 -2.21 -7.86
N VAL A 165 2.63 -1.05 -7.98
CA VAL A 165 2.87 -0.08 -9.06
C VAL A 165 4.27 0.49 -9.00
N ASN A 166 4.71 0.95 -7.82
CA ASN A 166 6.04 1.55 -7.62
C ASN A 166 7.18 0.56 -7.88
N ASN A 167 6.95 -0.74 -7.70
CA ASN A 167 7.90 -1.81 -8.00
C ASN A 167 7.69 -2.44 -9.39
N SER A 168 6.85 -1.86 -10.26
CA SER A 168 6.55 -2.36 -11.61
C SER A 168 6.00 -3.80 -11.64
N LEU A 169 5.35 -4.25 -10.57
CA LEU A 169 4.76 -5.57 -10.43
C LEU A 169 3.33 -5.64 -10.99
N CYS A 170 2.61 -4.53 -10.96
CA CYS A 170 1.24 -4.43 -11.47
C CYS A 170 0.96 -3.03 -12.05
N LYS A 171 -0.17 -2.90 -12.73
CA LYS A 171 -0.69 -1.58 -13.17
C LYS A 171 -1.52 -0.93 -12.07
N PRO A 172 -1.63 0.41 -12.06
CA PRO A 172 -2.54 1.10 -11.16
C PRO A 172 -4.00 0.75 -11.46
N LEU A 173 -4.88 1.03 -10.50
CA LEU A 173 -6.31 1.02 -10.76
C LEU A 173 -6.68 2.13 -11.74
N GLU A 174 -7.67 1.88 -12.59
CA GLU A 174 -8.21 2.88 -13.54
C GLU A 174 -9.15 3.89 -12.86
N PHE A 175 -9.39 3.72 -11.56
CA PHE A 175 -10.25 4.57 -10.73
C PHE A 175 -9.60 4.90 -9.38
N LYS A 176 -10.13 5.92 -8.70
CA LYS A 176 -9.70 6.28 -7.34
C LYS A 176 -10.61 5.62 -6.30
N ILE A 177 -10.04 4.99 -5.30
CA ILE A 177 -10.77 4.44 -4.16
C ILE A 177 -11.38 5.60 -3.35
N LYS A 178 -12.72 5.65 -3.28
CA LYS A 178 -13.44 6.65 -2.48
C LYS A 178 -13.40 6.26 -1.01
N MET A 179 -12.62 6.99 -0.23
CA MET A 179 -12.52 6.79 1.22
C MET A 179 -13.78 7.29 1.93
N PRO A 180 -14.30 6.58 2.93
CA PRO A 180 -15.39 7.10 3.75
C PRO A 180 -14.94 8.35 4.52
N LYS A 181 -15.83 9.33 4.62
CA LYS A 181 -15.62 10.47 5.52
C LYS A 181 -15.79 9.98 6.95
N VAL A 182 -14.80 10.24 7.77
CA VAL A 182 -14.81 9.86 9.19
C VAL A 182 -14.81 11.14 10.00
N ASP A 183 -15.90 11.34 10.72
CA ASP A 183 -16.02 12.37 11.73
C ASP A 183 -16.17 11.66 13.08
N ASN A 184 -15.03 11.51 13.76
CA ASN A 184 -14.96 10.82 15.05
C ASN A 184 -14.14 11.63 16.08
N ILE A 185 -14.05 12.93 15.87
CA ILE A 185 -13.48 13.83 16.88
C ILE A 185 -14.48 13.91 18.00
N LYS A 186 -14.14 13.29 19.12
CA LYS A 186 -14.88 13.47 20.38
C LYS A 186 -14.10 14.45 21.24
N THR A 187 -14.70 15.55 21.55
CA THR A 187 -14.24 16.48 22.57
C THR A 187 -15.07 16.22 23.82
N GLU A 188 -14.56 15.36 24.69
CA GLU A 188 -15.17 15.10 26.00
C GLU A 188 -14.24 15.76 27.03
N ASP A 189 -14.75 16.70 27.77
CA ASP A 189 -14.16 17.28 28.96
C ASP A 189 -14.88 16.77 30.21
N LEU A 190 -14.16 16.72 31.30
CA LEU A 190 -14.72 16.33 32.61
C LEU A 190 -15.29 17.57 33.30
N SER A 191 -16.55 17.49 33.75
CA SER A 191 -17.04 18.47 34.71
C SER A 191 -16.25 18.38 36.02
N ASP A 192 -16.26 19.45 36.81
CA ASP A 192 -15.56 19.49 38.10
C ASP A 192 -15.91 18.31 39.00
N ASN A 193 -17.20 17.96 39.07
CA ASN A 193 -17.67 16.81 39.85
C ASN A 193 -17.12 15.46 39.31
N GLN A 194 -17.03 15.32 38.00
CA GLN A 194 -16.45 14.11 37.37
C GLN A 194 -14.96 14.04 37.64
N PHE A 195 -14.29 15.19 37.58
CA PHE A 195 -12.85 15.28 37.87
C PHE A 195 -12.57 14.90 39.34
N ILE A 196 -13.34 15.42 40.31
CA ILE A 196 -13.18 15.07 41.72
C ILE A 196 -13.40 13.55 41.93
N LYS A 197 -14.45 12.98 41.32
CA LYS A 197 -14.70 11.52 41.39
C LYS A 197 -13.55 10.70 40.77
N LEU A 198 -12.96 11.15 39.65
CA LEU A 198 -11.81 10.51 39.03
C LEU A 198 -10.60 10.50 39.95
N ILE A 199 -10.27 11.66 40.53
CA ILE A 199 -9.12 11.77 41.46
C ILE A 199 -9.35 10.84 42.67
N LYS A 200 -10.55 10.85 43.26
CA LYS A 200 -10.88 9.96 44.38
C LYS A 200 -10.71 8.49 44.00
N ALA A 201 -11.21 8.07 42.86
CA ALA A 201 -11.08 6.70 42.37
C ALA A 201 -9.60 6.29 42.13
N ILE A 202 -8.76 7.20 41.63
CA ILE A 202 -7.32 6.96 41.47
C ILE A 202 -6.63 6.84 42.83
N ASP A 203 -7.02 7.66 43.80
CA ASP A 203 -6.41 7.68 45.15
C ASP A 203 -6.79 6.43 45.96
N GLU A 204 -7.97 5.88 45.74
CA GLU A 204 -8.51 4.67 46.38
C GLU A 204 -8.12 3.38 45.62
N ASP A 205 -7.40 3.46 44.50
CA ASP A 205 -6.99 2.28 43.72
C ASP A 205 -6.03 1.40 44.56
N PRO A 206 -6.32 0.12 44.72
CA PRO A 206 -5.45 -0.79 45.50
C PRO A 206 -4.08 -0.98 44.84
N ASP A 207 -3.98 -0.82 43.51
CA ASP A 207 -2.72 -0.87 42.76
C ASP A 207 -2.13 0.55 42.60
N GLN A 208 -1.25 0.92 43.54
CA GLN A 208 -0.65 2.25 43.53
C GLN A 208 0.28 2.50 42.34
N GLU A 209 0.82 1.46 41.69
CA GLU A 209 1.61 1.61 40.47
C GLU A 209 0.71 2.05 39.31
N ILE A 210 -0.46 1.42 39.13
CA ILE A 210 -1.47 1.84 38.16
C ILE A 210 -1.98 3.24 38.47
N ALA A 211 -2.24 3.55 39.76
CA ALA A 211 -2.66 4.87 40.19
C ALA A 211 -1.64 5.96 39.83
N ASP A 212 -0.35 5.70 40.01
CA ASP A 212 0.71 6.63 39.65
C ASP A 212 0.85 6.84 38.14
N VAL A 213 0.68 5.78 37.32
CA VAL A 213 0.58 5.89 35.85
C VAL A 213 -0.60 6.81 35.47
N MET A 214 -1.78 6.63 36.09
CA MET A 214 -2.95 7.45 35.82
C MET A 214 -2.76 8.91 36.28
N ARG A 215 -2.18 9.13 37.46
CA ARG A 215 -1.82 10.48 37.96
C ARG A 215 -0.86 11.18 37.02
N LEU A 216 0.18 10.48 36.57
CA LEU A 216 1.16 11.06 35.67
C LEU A 216 0.55 11.40 34.30
N ALA A 217 -0.31 10.53 33.76
CA ALA A 217 -1.04 10.81 32.54
C ALA A 217 -1.91 12.08 32.68
N LEU A 218 -2.64 12.19 33.78
CA LEU A 218 -3.53 13.30 34.06
C LEU A 218 -2.77 14.63 34.21
N TYR A 219 -1.61 14.61 34.88
CA TYR A 219 -0.87 15.84 35.20
C TYR A 219 0.07 16.29 34.09
N THR A 220 0.43 15.42 33.16
CA THR A 220 1.39 15.71 32.08
C THR A 220 0.80 15.67 30.67
N GLY A 221 -0.33 15.02 30.47
CA GLY A 221 -0.88 14.73 29.15
C GLY A 221 -0.08 13.73 28.33
N MET A 222 0.87 13.02 28.94
CA MET A 222 1.67 12.00 28.27
C MET A 222 0.80 10.84 27.78
N ARG A 223 1.16 10.27 26.63
CA ARG A 223 0.48 9.08 26.14
C ARG A 223 0.85 7.86 27.00
N ARG A 224 -0.09 6.91 27.15
CA ARG A 224 0.16 5.68 27.92
C ARG A 224 1.46 4.99 27.54
N GLY A 225 1.76 4.86 26.24
CA GLY A 225 2.99 4.22 25.78
C GLY A 225 4.25 5.01 26.10
N GLU A 226 4.17 6.33 26.22
CA GLU A 226 5.29 7.20 26.65
C GLU A 226 5.56 7.05 28.15
N ILE A 227 4.50 6.90 28.95
CA ILE A 227 4.62 6.68 30.41
C ILE A 227 5.21 5.29 30.69
N LEU A 228 4.66 4.22 30.08
CA LEU A 228 5.11 2.85 30.31
C LEU A 228 6.53 2.56 29.76
N ASN A 229 7.05 3.41 28.88
CA ASN A 229 8.42 3.31 28.39
C ASN A 229 9.35 4.39 29.03
N LEU A 230 8.87 5.12 30.03
CA LEU A 230 9.65 6.15 30.69
C LEU A 230 10.76 5.51 31.54
N LYS A 231 12.01 5.94 31.35
CA LYS A 231 13.15 5.51 32.15
C LYS A 231 13.53 6.57 33.17
N TRP A 232 14.10 6.14 34.29
CA TRP A 232 14.60 7.05 35.32
C TRP A 232 15.66 8.03 34.81
N GLU A 233 16.48 7.63 33.83
CA GLU A 233 17.48 8.51 33.20
C GLU A 233 16.84 9.67 32.41
N ASP A 234 15.58 9.52 31.97
CA ASP A 234 14.85 10.53 31.24
C ASP A 234 14.08 11.52 32.13
N VAL A 235 14.18 11.36 33.46
CA VAL A 235 13.53 12.24 34.44
C VAL A 235 14.55 13.18 35.09
N ASP A 236 14.57 14.45 34.68
CA ASP A 236 15.43 15.48 35.28
C ASP A 236 14.69 16.19 36.42
N PHE A 237 14.87 15.70 37.65
CA PHE A 237 14.29 16.31 38.84
C PHE A 237 14.84 17.70 39.15
N LYS A 238 16.06 18.00 38.74
CA LYS A 238 16.71 19.30 39.00
C LYS A 238 16.14 20.40 38.12
N LYS A 239 15.99 20.09 36.83
CA LYS A 239 15.40 21.01 35.86
C LYS A 239 13.87 20.89 35.75
N LYS A 240 13.29 19.89 36.42
CA LYS A 240 11.84 19.55 36.39
C LYS A 240 11.30 19.28 34.98
N PHE A 241 11.99 18.42 34.21
CA PHE A 241 11.57 17.99 32.90
C PHE A 241 11.60 16.49 32.78
N ILE A 242 10.68 15.97 31.95
CA ILE A 242 10.67 14.61 31.46
C ILE A 242 11.07 14.64 29.98
N PHE A 243 12.05 13.85 29.61
CA PHE A 243 12.51 13.74 28.24
C PHE A 243 11.87 12.54 27.56
N ILE A 244 11.08 12.76 26.48
CA ILE A 244 10.47 11.70 25.68
C ILE A 244 11.29 11.45 24.44
N LYS A 245 11.98 10.30 24.41
CA LYS A 245 12.70 9.81 23.23
C LYS A 245 11.69 9.20 22.26
N ASN A 246 11.81 9.51 20.97
CA ASN A 246 11.02 8.91 19.89
C ASN A 246 9.49 8.91 20.11
N PRO A 247 8.85 10.05 20.41
CA PRO A 247 7.40 10.12 20.48
C PRO A 247 6.78 9.78 19.11
N LYS A 248 5.50 9.47 19.08
CA LYS A 248 4.78 9.11 17.84
C LYS A 248 4.94 10.14 16.69
N GLY A 249 5.36 11.34 16.96
CA GLY A 249 5.67 12.40 15.99
C GLY A 249 7.12 12.41 15.48
N GLY A 250 7.99 11.52 15.96
CA GLY A 250 9.38 11.33 15.51
C GLY A 250 10.43 12.27 16.09
N LYS A 251 10.06 13.43 16.66
CA LYS A 251 11.02 14.36 17.30
C LYS A 251 10.92 14.26 18.82
N SER A 252 12.05 14.06 19.48
CA SER A 252 12.12 14.06 20.95
C SER A 252 11.63 15.37 21.54
N ILE A 253 10.92 15.30 22.66
CA ILE A 253 10.32 16.45 23.33
C ILE A 253 10.63 16.45 24.82
N HIS A 254 10.65 17.63 25.43
CA HIS A 254 10.74 17.82 26.85
C HIS A 254 9.36 18.23 27.38
N ILE A 255 8.88 17.53 28.37
CA ILE A 255 7.61 17.82 29.05
C ILE A 255 7.94 18.42 30.42
N PRO A 256 7.50 19.66 30.74
CA PRO A 256 7.72 20.24 32.04
C PRO A 256 6.90 19.51 33.12
N MET A 257 7.52 19.21 34.24
CA MET A 257 6.83 18.65 35.40
C MET A 257 6.21 19.77 36.25
N ASN A 258 4.92 19.78 36.38
CA ASN A 258 4.24 20.55 37.41
C ASN A 258 4.47 19.92 38.79
N SER A 259 4.10 20.63 39.89
CA SER A 259 4.33 20.15 41.25
C SER A 259 3.74 18.78 41.53
N LYS A 260 2.56 18.47 40.96
CA LYS A 260 1.87 17.18 41.14
C LYS A 260 2.58 16.04 40.43
N ALA A 261 2.97 16.23 39.15
CA ALA A 261 3.79 15.27 38.40
C ALA A 261 5.15 15.01 39.05
N TYR A 262 5.80 16.05 39.53
CA TYR A 262 7.04 15.94 40.29
C TYR A 262 6.87 15.07 41.54
N SER A 263 5.79 15.32 42.33
CA SER A 263 5.53 14.55 43.55
C SER A 263 5.27 13.10 43.26
N VAL A 264 4.49 12.78 42.24
CA VAL A 264 4.25 11.39 41.82
C VAL A 264 5.56 10.67 41.52
N LEU A 265 6.41 11.23 40.66
CA LEU A 265 7.68 10.60 40.28
C LEU A 265 8.68 10.51 41.41
N LYS A 266 8.67 11.49 42.31
CA LYS A 266 9.59 11.51 43.47
C LYS A 266 9.24 10.47 44.53
N ASN A 267 7.92 10.23 44.72
CA ASN A 267 7.42 9.31 45.74
C ASN A 267 7.28 7.89 45.18
N HIS A 268 7.29 7.70 43.85
CA HIS A 268 7.20 6.40 43.23
C HIS A 268 8.40 5.51 43.59
N PRO A 269 8.19 4.24 44.01
CA PRO A 269 9.28 3.37 44.43
C PRO A 269 10.28 3.09 43.30
N LYS A 270 11.54 3.38 43.53
CA LYS A 270 12.61 3.01 42.59
C LYS A 270 12.95 1.53 42.75
N THR A 271 12.60 0.74 41.78
CA THR A 271 13.00 -0.66 41.67
C THR A 271 14.42 -0.76 41.06
N LYS A 272 14.95 -1.99 40.94
CA LYS A 272 16.17 -2.27 40.15
C LYS A 272 15.97 -2.13 38.64
N ASN A 273 14.76 -1.90 38.18
CA ASN A 273 14.43 -1.71 36.79
C ASN A 273 14.87 -0.32 36.30
N GLU A 274 15.26 -0.22 35.05
CA GLU A 274 15.56 1.06 34.41
C GLU A 274 14.30 1.89 34.13
N TYR A 275 13.13 1.24 33.99
CA TYR A 275 11.84 1.87 33.77
C TYR A 275 11.26 2.41 35.08
N VAL A 276 10.45 3.46 34.94
CA VAL A 276 9.75 4.06 36.10
C VAL A 276 8.60 3.16 36.55
N PHE A 277 7.85 2.59 35.54
CA PHE A 277 6.68 1.75 35.74
C PHE A 277 6.81 0.40 35.06
#